data_a6e41b834b9c2beb4a0baf69999a404b
#
_entry.id   a6e41b834b9c2beb4a0baf69999a404b
#
_cell.length_a   1.000
_cell.length_b   1.000
_cell.length_c   1.000
_cell.angle_alpha   90.00
_cell.angle_beta   90.00
_cell.angle_gamma   90.00
#
_symmetry.space_group_name_H-M   'P 1'
#
loop_
_entity.id
_entity.type
_entity.pdbx_description
1 polymer ?
#
loop_
_entity_poly.entity_id
_entity_poly.type
_entity_poly.pdbx_seq_one_letter_code
_entity_poly.pdbx_strand_id
1 'polypeptide(L)'
;MPKVESNAAIEALEKKKMNAAHWCVASLAIGLVGGMAPVFLMPWDDPWSMVVLGIFVITMMIGLIGNAVRIVKYDLQQKMCRVDMAKGASRRNAAPNEMVLTDGFLRYRIRRQGEVCFLRVEAYDMAADDWREEEPEQRFASRLKLRDYMREKDYVPAEADWDKMSDAAFLQWWREYEKTSARTGKRRNGGHSRHPNARQKA
;
A
#
# COMPACT_ATOMS: atom_id res chain seq x y z
N MET A 1 -4.48 -4.62 -17.87
CA MET A 1 -4.62 -3.15 -17.88
C MET A 1 -4.50 -2.42 -16.53
N PRO A 2 -4.65 -3.01 -15.33
CA PRO A 2 -4.59 -2.25 -14.06
C PRO A 2 -3.22 -1.68 -13.68
N LYS A 3 -2.11 -2.17 -14.27
CA LYS A 3 -0.75 -1.73 -13.89
C LYS A 3 -0.38 -0.35 -14.44
N VAL A 4 -0.95 0.06 -15.56
CA VAL A 4 -0.68 1.36 -16.21
C VAL A 4 -1.41 2.49 -15.45
N GLU A 5 -2.67 2.27 -15.07
CA GLU A 5 -3.45 3.25 -14.30
C GLU A 5 -2.85 3.50 -12.90
N SER A 6 -2.32 2.45 -12.28
CA SER A 6 -1.68 2.53 -10.96
C SER A 6 -0.35 3.28 -10.99
N ASN A 7 0.48 3.10 -12.02
CA ASN A 7 1.72 3.86 -12.17
C ASN A 7 1.43 5.34 -12.46
N ALA A 8 0.43 5.65 -13.28
CA ALA A 8 -0.01 7.01 -13.53
C ALA A 8 -0.53 7.70 -12.25
N ALA A 9 -1.22 6.96 -11.37
CA ALA A 9 -1.68 7.47 -10.09
C ALA A 9 -0.52 7.81 -9.15
N ILE A 10 0.51 6.96 -9.08
CA ILE A 10 1.72 7.21 -8.28
C ILE A 10 2.45 8.44 -8.80
N GLU A 11 2.66 8.55 -10.10
CA GLU A 11 3.32 9.70 -10.73
C GLU A 11 2.54 11.01 -10.48
N ALA A 12 1.21 10.96 -10.56
CA ALA A 12 0.35 12.10 -10.22
C ALA A 12 0.48 12.53 -8.74
N LEU A 13 0.60 11.57 -7.82
CA LEU A 13 0.82 11.85 -6.40
C LEU A 13 2.21 12.45 -6.15
N GLU A 14 3.23 11.95 -6.82
CA GLU A 14 4.59 12.48 -6.74
C GLU A 14 4.67 13.92 -7.23
N LYS A 15 4.01 14.24 -8.34
CA LYS A 15 3.88 15.62 -8.84
C LYS A 15 3.18 16.55 -7.83
N LYS A 16 2.11 16.07 -7.17
CA LYS A 16 1.42 16.83 -6.11
C LYS A 16 2.32 17.06 -4.90
N LYS A 17 3.11 16.03 -4.50
CA LYS A 17 4.09 16.11 -3.41
C LYS A 17 5.17 17.14 -3.72
N MET A 18 5.73 17.12 -4.93
CA MET A 18 6.71 18.11 -5.39
C MET A 18 6.15 19.52 -5.41
N ASN A 19 4.93 19.71 -5.90
CA ASN A 19 4.28 21.02 -5.84
C ASN A 19 4.10 21.52 -4.40
N ALA A 20 3.69 20.67 -3.47
CA ALA A 20 3.57 21.06 -2.06
C ALA A 20 4.94 21.43 -1.45
N ALA A 21 6.02 20.75 -1.82
CA ALA A 21 7.38 21.08 -1.41
C ALA A 21 7.82 22.44 -1.97
N HIS A 22 7.55 22.75 -3.24
CA HIS A 22 7.81 24.07 -3.82
C HIS A 22 7.06 25.19 -3.07
N TRP A 23 5.81 24.96 -2.69
CA TRP A 23 5.03 25.92 -1.90
C TRP A 23 5.57 26.10 -0.48
N CYS A 24 6.17 25.06 0.14
CA CYS A 24 6.91 25.22 1.39
C CYS A 24 8.08 26.20 1.23
N VAL A 25 8.89 26.01 0.20
CA VAL A 25 10.03 26.88 -0.09
C VAL A 25 9.56 28.30 -0.41
N ALA A 26 8.51 28.45 -1.20
CA ALA A 26 7.94 29.77 -1.51
C ALA A 26 7.41 30.49 -0.26
N SER A 27 6.72 29.77 0.64
CA SER A 27 6.23 30.32 1.92
C SER A 27 7.38 30.79 2.80
N LEU A 28 8.48 30.04 2.86
CA LEU A 28 9.69 30.44 3.58
C LEU A 28 10.31 31.71 2.96
N ALA A 29 10.47 31.75 1.65
CA ALA A 29 11.04 32.91 0.95
C ALA A 29 10.20 34.18 1.17
N ILE A 30 8.88 34.07 1.02
CA ILE A 30 7.94 35.18 1.25
C ILE A 30 8.00 35.64 2.71
N GLY A 31 8.03 34.70 3.66
CA GLY A 31 8.11 35.01 5.09
C GLY A 31 9.41 35.71 5.47
N LEU A 32 10.55 35.23 4.93
CA LEU A 32 11.86 35.82 5.17
C LEU A 32 11.96 37.23 4.54
N VAL A 33 11.64 37.36 3.27
CA VAL A 33 11.74 38.66 2.56
C VAL A 33 10.72 39.66 3.13
N GLY A 34 9.46 39.25 3.31
CA GLY A 34 8.39 40.11 3.85
C GLY A 34 8.61 40.44 5.33
N GLY A 35 9.13 39.54 6.13
CA GLY A 35 9.46 39.78 7.53
C GLY A 35 10.69 40.67 7.73
N MET A 36 11.66 40.64 6.81
CA MET A 36 12.84 41.50 6.86
C MET A 36 12.54 42.94 6.40
N ALA A 37 11.57 43.12 5.49
CA ALA A 37 11.23 44.43 4.94
C ALA A 37 10.83 45.47 6.03
N PRO A 38 9.97 45.16 7.00
CA PRO A 38 9.66 46.10 8.10
C PRO A 38 10.88 46.45 8.94
N VAL A 39 11.80 45.50 9.15
CA VAL A 39 13.01 45.72 9.95
C VAL A 39 13.94 46.77 9.32
N PHE A 40 13.99 46.83 7.99
CA PHE A 40 14.86 47.74 7.25
C PHE A 40 14.17 49.05 6.82
N LEU A 41 12.85 49.03 6.67
CA LEU A 41 12.10 50.13 6.07
C LEU A 41 11.30 50.97 7.08
N MET A 42 11.02 50.42 8.28
CA MET A 42 10.24 51.12 9.32
C MET A 42 11.10 51.41 10.55
N PRO A 43 10.90 52.56 11.22
CA PRO A 43 11.54 52.82 12.51
C PRO A 43 11.14 51.76 13.54
N TRP A 44 12.11 51.31 14.34
CA TRP A 44 11.87 50.31 15.39
C TRP A 44 10.91 50.77 16.49
N ASP A 45 10.75 52.09 16.65
CA ASP A 45 9.87 52.70 17.64
C ASP A 45 8.39 52.75 17.17
N ASP A 46 8.10 52.34 15.93
CA ASP A 46 6.75 52.30 15.43
C ASP A 46 6.06 50.96 15.81
N PRO A 47 4.98 51.01 16.63
CA PRO A 47 4.25 49.80 17.04
C PRO A 47 3.69 48.99 15.85
N TRP A 48 3.47 49.61 14.70
CA TRP A 48 2.98 48.96 13.49
C TRP A 48 4.02 48.01 12.87
N SER A 49 5.32 48.26 13.05
CA SER A 49 6.39 47.39 12.55
C SER A 49 6.30 45.98 13.15
N MET A 50 6.02 45.89 14.45
CA MET A 50 5.84 44.64 15.16
C MET A 50 4.56 43.89 14.73
N VAL A 51 3.48 44.60 14.47
CA VAL A 51 2.23 44.03 13.99
C VAL A 51 2.41 43.42 12.59
N VAL A 52 3.05 44.15 11.69
CA VAL A 52 3.35 43.69 10.32
C VAL A 52 4.25 42.46 10.35
N LEU A 53 5.32 42.47 11.13
CA LEU A 53 6.21 41.32 11.33
C LEU A 53 5.44 40.09 11.84
N GLY A 54 4.56 40.31 12.86
CA GLY A 54 3.74 39.24 13.41
C GLY A 54 2.82 38.60 12.37
N ILE A 55 2.18 39.42 11.52
CA ILE A 55 1.33 38.91 10.42
C ILE A 55 2.14 38.05 9.43
N PHE A 56 3.33 38.50 9.03
CA PHE A 56 4.18 37.75 8.12
C PHE A 56 4.64 36.40 8.73
N VAL A 57 5.06 36.40 10.00
CA VAL A 57 5.46 35.16 10.70
C VAL A 57 4.28 34.20 10.79
N ILE A 58 3.11 34.64 11.17
CA ILE A 58 1.90 33.79 11.26
C ILE A 58 1.54 33.24 9.89
N THR A 59 1.55 34.05 8.84
CA THR A 59 1.24 33.64 7.48
C THR A 59 2.24 32.57 6.97
N MET A 60 3.53 32.80 7.23
CA MET A 60 4.58 31.84 6.91
C MET A 60 4.36 30.52 7.64
N MET A 61 4.08 30.53 8.94
CA MET A 61 3.83 29.32 9.73
C MET A 61 2.63 28.53 9.23
N ILE A 62 1.51 29.21 8.91
CA ILE A 62 0.32 28.57 8.33
C ILE A 62 0.66 27.92 7.00
N GLY A 63 1.41 28.60 6.13
CA GLY A 63 1.85 28.09 4.84
C GLY A 63 2.74 26.86 4.98
N LEU A 64 3.70 26.88 5.90
CA LEU A 64 4.61 25.76 6.17
C LEU A 64 3.87 24.54 6.71
N ILE A 65 3.07 24.73 7.76
CA ILE A 65 2.32 23.64 8.40
C ILE A 65 1.34 23.02 7.41
N GLY A 66 0.56 23.86 6.69
CA GLY A 66 -0.41 23.36 5.71
C GLY A 66 0.22 22.54 4.58
N ASN A 67 1.37 22.98 4.07
CA ASN A 67 2.07 22.22 3.03
C ASN A 67 2.79 20.99 3.57
N ALA A 68 3.35 21.03 4.79
CA ALA A 68 3.93 19.86 5.44
C ALA A 68 2.88 18.73 5.62
N VAL A 69 1.69 19.09 6.11
CA VAL A 69 0.57 18.12 6.22
C VAL A 69 0.19 17.53 4.87
N ARG A 70 0.17 18.34 3.81
CA ARG A 70 -0.11 17.84 2.43
C ARG A 70 0.98 16.87 1.95
N ILE A 71 2.25 17.15 2.20
CA ILE A 71 3.37 16.26 1.84
C ILE A 71 3.21 14.91 2.53
N VAL A 72 2.96 14.89 3.85
CA VAL A 72 2.75 13.65 4.61
C VAL A 72 1.55 12.87 4.08
N LYS A 73 0.44 13.56 3.78
CA LYS A 73 -0.76 12.94 3.21
C LYS A 73 -0.46 12.27 1.86
N TYR A 74 0.21 12.96 0.95
CA TYR A 74 0.54 12.41 -0.37
C TYR A 74 1.55 11.26 -0.29
N ASP A 75 2.52 11.34 0.63
CA ASP A 75 3.46 10.25 0.90
C ASP A 75 2.73 8.99 1.39
N LEU A 76 1.80 9.14 2.33
CA LEU A 76 1.00 8.03 2.82
C LEU A 76 0.14 7.42 1.71
N GLN A 77 -0.53 8.23 0.90
CA GLN A 77 -1.33 7.76 -0.23
C GLN A 77 -0.47 7.00 -1.25
N GLN A 78 0.73 7.48 -1.55
CA GLN A 78 1.67 6.82 -2.45
C GLN A 78 2.08 5.43 -1.90
N LYS A 79 2.39 5.35 -0.60
CA LYS A 79 2.70 4.09 0.07
C LYS A 79 1.55 3.10 0.00
N MET A 80 0.32 3.55 0.27
CA MET A 80 -0.87 2.70 0.17
C MET A 80 -1.08 2.17 -1.26
N CYS A 81 -0.92 3.01 -2.28
CA CYS A 81 -1.00 2.56 -3.68
C CYS A 81 0.05 1.49 -4.02
N ARG A 82 1.29 1.61 -3.51
CA ARG A 82 2.32 0.59 -3.70
C ARG A 82 1.95 -0.74 -3.04
N VAL A 83 1.45 -0.69 -1.80
CA VAL A 83 0.97 -1.89 -1.09
C VAL A 83 -0.14 -2.58 -1.85
N ASP A 84 -1.12 -1.85 -2.37
CA ASP A 84 -2.22 -2.43 -3.13
C ASP A 84 -1.75 -3.08 -4.45
N MET A 85 -0.75 -2.50 -5.10
CA MET A 85 -0.11 -3.13 -6.26
C MET A 85 0.62 -4.42 -5.89
N ALA A 86 1.36 -4.42 -4.79
CA ALA A 86 2.09 -5.58 -4.30
C ALA A 86 1.13 -6.71 -3.90
N LYS A 87 -0.02 -6.39 -3.28
CA LYS A 87 -1.11 -7.35 -2.99
C LYS A 87 -1.64 -7.99 -4.27
N GLY A 88 -1.98 -7.18 -5.27
CA GLY A 88 -2.47 -7.65 -6.56
C GLY A 88 -1.46 -8.52 -7.30
N ALA A 89 -0.16 -8.20 -7.22
CA ALA A 89 0.91 -9.01 -7.78
C ALA A 89 1.03 -10.37 -7.05
N SER A 90 0.98 -10.36 -5.73
CA SER A 90 1.07 -11.57 -4.89
C SER A 90 -0.03 -12.57 -5.20
N ARG A 91 -1.29 -12.10 -5.32
CA ARG A 91 -2.43 -12.97 -5.69
C ARG A 91 -2.27 -13.59 -7.07
N ARG A 92 -1.73 -12.83 -8.04
CA ARG A 92 -1.50 -13.33 -9.40
C ARG A 92 -0.39 -14.36 -9.48
N ASN A 93 0.59 -14.29 -8.60
CA ASN A 93 1.77 -15.16 -8.59
C ASN A 93 1.64 -16.35 -7.61
N ALA A 94 0.51 -16.48 -6.91
CA ALA A 94 0.26 -17.59 -6.01
C ALA A 94 0.30 -18.94 -6.76
N ALA A 95 0.87 -19.97 -6.13
CA ALA A 95 0.89 -21.32 -6.67
C ALA A 95 -0.54 -21.92 -6.67
N PRO A 96 -0.83 -22.95 -7.49
CA PRO A 96 -2.17 -23.56 -7.58
C PRO A 96 -2.69 -24.14 -6.25
N ASN A 97 -1.78 -24.55 -5.37
CA ASN A 97 -2.08 -25.09 -4.04
C ASN A 97 -1.91 -24.07 -2.91
N GLU A 98 -1.79 -22.79 -3.26
CA GLU A 98 -1.56 -21.69 -2.34
C GLU A 98 -2.72 -20.70 -2.37
N MET A 99 -3.20 -20.33 -1.19
CA MET A 99 -4.16 -19.25 -0.97
C MET A 99 -3.41 -18.03 -0.44
N VAL A 100 -3.63 -16.87 -1.05
CA VAL A 100 -3.03 -15.61 -0.63
C VAL A 100 -4.11 -14.67 -0.18
N LEU A 101 -4.18 -14.39 1.11
CA LEU A 101 -5.08 -13.44 1.74
C LEU A 101 -4.29 -12.22 2.21
N THR A 102 -4.95 -11.06 2.28
CA THR A 102 -4.28 -9.83 2.68
C THR A 102 -5.13 -9.03 3.63
N ASP A 103 -4.49 -8.42 4.63
CA ASP A 103 -5.11 -7.46 5.52
C ASP A 103 -4.14 -6.30 5.82
N GLY A 104 -4.52 -5.08 5.49
CA GLY A 104 -3.64 -3.92 5.66
C GLY A 104 -2.26 -4.15 5.04
N PHE A 105 -1.24 -4.19 5.87
CA PHE A 105 0.15 -4.44 5.49
C PHE A 105 0.59 -5.90 5.67
N LEU A 106 -0.32 -6.78 6.07
CA LEU A 106 -0.05 -8.20 6.25
C LEU A 106 -0.51 -9.01 5.04
N ARG A 107 0.22 -10.07 4.77
CA ARG A 107 -0.09 -11.07 3.76
C ARG A 107 0.02 -12.45 4.38
N TYR A 108 -1.05 -13.23 4.26
CA TYR A 108 -1.14 -14.60 4.73
C TYR A 108 -1.02 -15.53 3.54
N ARG A 109 0.05 -16.28 3.48
CA ARG A 109 0.26 -17.32 2.47
C ARG A 109 -0.06 -18.68 3.09
N ILE A 110 -1.14 -19.28 2.62
CA ILE A 110 -1.63 -20.55 3.11
C ILE A 110 -1.40 -21.59 2.01
N ARG A 111 -0.46 -22.48 2.25
CA ARG A 111 -0.16 -23.60 1.36
C ARG A 111 -0.85 -24.85 1.89
N ARG A 112 -1.48 -25.60 0.99
CA ARG A 112 -2.14 -26.85 1.32
C ARG A 112 -1.38 -28.05 0.79
N GLN A 113 -1.26 -29.09 1.63
CA GLN A 113 -0.71 -30.38 1.27
C GLN A 113 -1.59 -31.49 1.89
N GLY A 114 -2.53 -32.02 1.10
CA GLY A 114 -3.58 -32.90 1.59
C GLY A 114 -4.53 -32.17 2.55
N GLU A 115 -4.71 -32.65 3.75
CA GLU A 115 -5.49 -32.00 4.81
C GLU A 115 -4.67 -31.00 5.64
N VAL A 116 -3.34 -31.07 5.54
CA VAL A 116 -2.44 -30.21 6.30
C VAL A 116 -2.35 -28.85 5.63
N CYS A 117 -2.41 -27.79 6.44
CA CYS A 117 -2.22 -26.41 6.01
C CYS A 117 -0.92 -25.85 6.60
N PHE A 118 -0.23 -25.05 5.82
CA PHE A 118 0.95 -24.31 6.23
C PHE A 118 0.63 -22.82 6.10
N LEU A 119 0.85 -22.08 7.15
CA LEU A 119 0.66 -20.62 7.19
C LEU A 119 2.02 -19.92 7.26
N ARG A 120 2.24 -18.99 6.36
CA ARG A 120 3.33 -18.02 6.44
C ARG A 120 2.71 -16.64 6.52
N VAL A 121 3.12 -15.87 7.52
CA VAL A 121 2.71 -14.47 7.71
C VAL A 121 3.85 -13.57 7.25
N GLU A 122 3.54 -12.65 6.35
CA GLU A 122 4.51 -11.72 5.80
C GLU A 122 3.98 -10.29 5.95
N ALA A 123 4.86 -9.40 6.44
CA ALA A 123 4.58 -7.96 6.52
C ALA A 123 5.23 -7.22 5.35
N TYR A 124 4.56 -6.19 4.85
CA TYR A 124 5.11 -5.35 3.79
C TYR A 124 6.09 -4.34 4.36
N ASP A 125 7.37 -4.48 4.00
CA ASP A 125 8.41 -3.52 4.35
C ASP A 125 8.41 -2.36 3.35
N MET A 126 7.95 -1.20 3.80
CA MET A 126 7.88 0.01 2.99
C MET A 126 9.25 0.55 2.56
N ALA A 127 10.31 0.24 3.31
CA ALA A 127 11.65 0.71 2.99
C ALA A 127 12.29 -0.13 1.89
N ALA A 128 12.05 -1.45 1.94
CA ALA A 128 12.55 -2.39 0.93
C ALA A 128 11.60 -2.53 -0.28
N ASP A 129 10.37 -2.00 -0.21
CA ASP A 129 9.29 -2.17 -1.20
C ASP A 129 8.98 -3.65 -1.49
N ASP A 130 9.09 -4.50 -0.46
CA ASP A 130 8.93 -5.95 -0.57
C ASP A 130 8.32 -6.57 0.69
N TRP A 131 7.89 -7.85 0.57
CA TRP A 131 7.32 -8.62 1.65
C TRP A 131 8.41 -9.32 2.45
N ARG A 132 8.39 -9.14 3.77
CA ARG A 132 9.29 -9.84 4.70
C ARG A 132 8.49 -10.81 5.57
N GLU A 133 9.11 -11.95 5.86
CA GLU A 133 8.55 -12.93 6.77
C GLU A 133 8.47 -12.33 8.19
N GLU A 134 7.25 -12.28 8.74
CA GLU A 134 6.97 -11.79 10.10
C GLU A 134 7.04 -12.92 11.11
N GLU A 135 6.49 -14.10 10.73
CA GLU A 135 6.54 -15.30 11.54
C GLU A 135 7.00 -16.51 10.69
N PRO A 136 7.76 -17.46 11.30
CA PRO A 136 8.18 -18.66 10.62
C PRO A 136 6.97 -19.51 10.18
N GLU A 137 7.10 -20.25 9.07
CA GLU A 137 6.01 -21.07 8.54
C GLU A 137 5.50 -22.06 9.58
N GLN A 138 4.19 -22.00 9.85
CA GLN A 138 3.52 -22.85 10.85
C GLN A 138 2.67 -23.91 10.18
N ARG A 139 2.61 -25.09 10.81
CA ARG A 139 1.89 -26.27 10.31
C ARG A 139 0.63 -26.53 11.12
N PHE A 140 -0.50 -26.72 10.44
CA PHE A 140 -1.81 -27.02 11.04
C PHE A 140 -2.39 -28.31 10.47
N ALA A 141 -2.91 -29.18 11.33
CA ALA A 141 -3.48 -30.46 10.95
C ALA A 141 -4.81 -30.35 10.19
N SER A 142 -5.49 -29.20 10.26
CA SER A 142 -6.75 -28.96 9.56
C SER A 142 -6.96 -27.47 9.30
N ARG A 143 -7.90 -27.15 8.37
CA ARG A 143 -8.32 -25.79 8.05
C ARG A 143 -8.99 -25.08 9.25
N LEU A 144 -9.73 -25.83 10.06
CA LEU A 144 -10.39 -25.26 11.24
C LEU A 144 -9.37 -24.86 12.30
N LYS A 145 -8.33 -25.70 12.56
CA LYS A 145 -7.25 -25.35 13.48
C LYS A 145 -6.45 -24.12 12.99
N LEU A 146 -6.23 -24.01 11.70
CA LEU A 146 -5.62 -22.80 11.12
C LEU A 146 -6.48 -21.55 11.38
N ARG A 147 -7.81 -21.65 11.15
CA ARG A 147 -8.73 -20.54 11.42
C ARG A 147 -8.73 -20.16 12.91
N ASP A 148 -8.79 -21.13 13.79
CA ASP A 148 -8.79 -20.88 15.24
C ASP A 148 -7.50 -20.15 15.66
N TYR A 149 -6.36 -20.57 15.13
CA TYR A 149 -5.08 -19.89 15.35
C TYR A 149 -5.10 -18.45 14.82
N MET A 150 -5.60 -18.22 13.62
CA MET A 150 -5.67 -16.88 13.05
C MET A 150 -6.61 -15.96 13.86
N ARG A 151 -7.69 -16.52 14.41
CA ARG A 151 -8.57 -15.80 15.37
C ARG A 151 -7.85 -15.46 16.67
N GLU A 152 -7.11 -16.41 17.24
CA GLU A 152 -6.35 -16.23 18.47
C GLU A 152 -5.29 -15.12 18.34
N LYS A 153 -4.68 -15.04 17.16
CA LYS A 153 -3.67 -14.03 16.82
C LYS A 153 -4.24 -12.71 16.31
N ASP A 154 -5.55 -12.58 16.21
CA ASP A 154 -6.23 -11.43 15.60
C ASP A 154 -5.80 -11.16 14.15
N TYR A 155 -5.47 -12.22 13.41
CA TYR A 155 -5.19 -12.16 11.99
C TYR A 155 -6.49 -12.24 11.20
N VAL A 156 -7.00 -11.09 10.76
CA VAL A 156 -8.29 -10.99 10.08
C VAL A 156 -8.09 -10.63 8.61
N PRO A 157 -8.06 -11.62 7.68
CA PRO A 157 -7.96 -11.33 6.26
C PRO A 157 -9.17 -10.53 5.76
N ALA A 158 -8.92 -9.47 5.00
CA ALA A 158 -9.97 -8.59 4.48
C ALA A 158 -10.96 -9.29 3.53
N GLU A 159 -10.58 -10.43 2.95
CA GLU A 159 -11.43 -11.21 2.04
C GLU A 159 -12.45 -12.10 2.72
N ALA A 160 -12.35 -12.29 4.04
CA ALA A 160 -13.24 -13.18 4.77
C ALA A 160 -13.51 -12.63 6.17
N ASP A 161 -14.77 -12.51 6.52
CA ASP A 161 -15.23 -12.21 7.87
C ASP A 161 -15.11 -13.49 8.75
N TRP A 162 -13.90 -13.96 8.94
CA TRP A 162 -13.59 -15.28 9.50
C TRP A 162 -14.07 -15.43 10.94
N ASP A 163 -13.99 -14.36 11.70
CA ASP A 163 -14.43 -14.30 13.09
C ASP A 163 -15.95 -14.49 13.25
N LYS A 164 -16.72 -14.12 12.22
CA LYS A 164 -18.18 -14.21 12.22
C LYS A 164 -18.73 -15.44 11.50
N MET A 165 -17.89 -16.14 10.73
CA MET A 165 -18.33 -17.33 10.01
C MET A 165 -18.50 -18.53 10.93
N SER A 166 -19.61 -19.29 10.76
CA SER A 166 -19.70 -20.65 11.30
C SER A 166 -18.69 -21.58 10.64
N ASP A 167 -18.38 -22.72 11.27
CA ASP A 167 -17.45 -23.69 10.70
C ASP A 167 -17.88 -24.20 9.33
N ALA A 168 -19.17 -24.44 9.14
CA ALA A 168 -19.72 -24.87 7.86
C ALA A 168 -19.58 -23.80 6.78
N ALA A 169 -19.89 -22.54 7.09
CA ALA A 169 -19.76 -21.41 6.18
C ALA A 169 -18.29 -21.16 5.79
N PHE A 170 -17.37 -21.25 6.76
CA PHE A 170 -15.93 -21.13 6.49
C PHE A 170 -15.43 -22.23 5.56
N LEU A 171 -15.80 -23.49 5.77
CA LEU A 171 -15.38 -24.60 4.90
C LEU A 171 -15.99 -24.48 3.49
N GLN A 172 -17.22 -23.97 3.38
CA GLN A 172 -17.83 -23.69 2.08
C GLN A 172 -17.07 -22.58 1.35
N TRP A 173 -16.84 -21.42 2.00
CA TRP A 173 -16.06 -20.32 1.46
C TRP A 173 -14.67 -20.78 1.01
N TRP A 174 -13.98 -21.59 1.81
CA TRP A 174 -12.68 -22.14 1.47
C TRP A 174 -12.71 -22.95 0.17
N ARG A 175 -13.70 -23.86 0.03
CA ARG A 175 -13.88 -24.65 -1.21
C ARG A 175 -14.15 -23.79 -2.44
N GLU A 176 -14.91 -22.73 -2.28
CA GLU A 176 -15.22 -21.80 -3.38
C GLU A 176 -13.96 -21.03 -3.79
N TYR A 177 -13.19 -20.56 -2.82
CA TYR A 177 -11.92 -19.88 -3.09
C TYR A 177 -10.94 -20.80 -3.84
N GLU A 178 -10.79 -22.05 -3.42
CA GLU A 178 -9.95 -23.05 -4.10
C GLU A 178 -10.40 -23.27 -5.56
N LYS A 179 -11.69 -23.41 -5.82
CA LYS A 179 -12.25 -23.58 -7.18
C LYS A 179 -11.95 -22.37 -8.08
N THR A 180 -12.08 -21.18 -7.54
CA THR A 180 -11.83 -19.94 -8.27
C THR A 180 -10.36 -19.77 -8.60
N SER A 181 -9.48 -20.05 -7.65
CA SER A 181 -8.01 -20.00 -7.84
C SER A 181 -7.53 -21.03 -8.85
N ALA A 182 -8.08 -22.26 -8.82
CA ALA A 182 -7.75 -23.31 -9.80
C ALA A 182 -8.19 -22.94 -11.23
N ARG A 183 -9.31 -22.25 -11.39
CA ARG A 183 -9.80 -21.78 -12.71
C ARG A 183 -8.92 -20.68 -13.29
N THR A 184 -8.45 -19.75 -12.45
CA THR A 184 -7.55 -18.66 -12.86
C THR A 184 -6.16 -19.19 -13.22
N GLY A 185 -5.63 -20.16 -12.51
CA GLY A 185 -4.36 -20.83 -12.82
C GLY A 185 -4.39 -21.59 -14.14
N LYS A 186 -5.50 -22.27 -14.46
CA LYS A 186 -5.64 -23.05 -15.69
C LYS A 186 -5.74 -22.20 -16.97
N ARG A 187 -6.30 -21.00 -16.88
CA ARG A 187 -6.33 -20.04 -17.99
C ARG A 187 -4.95 -19.49 -18.35
N ARG A 188 -4.04 -19.42 -17.40
CA ARG A 188 -2.68 -18.88 -17.59
C ARG A 188 -1.75 -19.86 -18.31
N ASN A 189 -1.87 -21.17 -18.03
CA ASN A 189 -1.03 -22.20 -18.65
C ASN A 189 -1.48 -22.63 -20.06
N GLY A 190 -2.69 -22.27 -20.48
CA GLY A 190 -3.22 -22.61 -21.82
C GLY A 190 -2.79 -21.65 -22.94
N GLY A 191 -2.12 -20.54 -22.65
CA GLY A 191 -1.81 -19.47 -23.60
C GLY A 191 -0.44 -19.54 -24.31
N HIS A 192 0.45 -20.47 -23.95
CA HIS A 192 1.86 -20.45 -24.43
C HIS A 192 2.26 -21.66 -25.26
N SER A 193 1.37 -22.25 -26.03
CA SER A 193 1.73 -23.34 -26.94
C SER A 193 1.05 -23.18 -28.32
N ARG A 194 1.47 -22.15 -29.06
CA ARG A 194 1.37 -22.14 -30.53
C ARG A 194 2.53 -21.33 -31.08
N HIS A 195 3.71 -21.92 -31.16
CA HIS A 195 4.69 -21.55 -32.17
C HIS A 195 4.22 -22.18 -33.50
N PRO A 196 3.92 -21.41 -34.53
CA PRO A 196 3.79 -21.95 -35.86
C PRO A 196 5.21 -22.27 -36.37
N ASN A 197 5.48 -23.56 -36.60
CA ASN A 197 6.64 -24.03 -37.34
C ASN A 197 6.73 -23.25 -38.67
N ALA A 198 7.73 -22.39 -38.78
CA ALA A 198 8.16 -21.84 -40.03
C ALA A 198 8.78 -22.99 -40.86
N ARG A 199 8.02 -23.52 -41.81
CA ARG A 199 8.55 -24.38 -42.88
C ARG A 199 9.57 -23.54 -43.70
N GLN A 200 10.85 -23.80 -43.50
CA GLN A 200 11.86 -23.56 -44.52
C GLN A 200 11.54 -24.49 -45.70
N LYS A 201 11.26 -23.89 -46.86
CA LYS A 201 11.39 -24.54 -48.14
C LYS A 201 12.67 -24.04 -48.80
N ALA A 202 13.45 -25.02 -49.26
CA ALA A 202 14.62 -24.90 -50.10
C ALA A 202 14.38 -24.10 -51.40
#